data_34a9fa601cf84bab92fecc388d1eec30
#
_entry.id   34a9fa601cf84bab92fecc388d1eec30
#
_cell.length_a   1.000
_cell.length_b   1.000
_cell.length_c   1.000
_cell.angle_alpha   90.00
_cell.angle_beta   90.00
_cell.angle_gamma   90.00
#
_symmetry.space_group_name_H-M   'P 1'
#
loop_
_entity.id
_entity.type
_entity.pdbx_description
1 polymer ?
#
loop_
_entity_poly.entity_id
_entity_poly.type
_entity_poly.pdbx_seq_one_letter_code
_entity_poly.pdbx_strand_id
1 'polypeptide(L)'
;MFKALFKGSSKAANQLSIEGTNFRTSMKPNQSVLTAAVDARFKVPNYCGVGECGTCRCRVMDGRVRLTRDITNHISLEEIEQGYVLACQTIAESDLVIRVPGLSPEDDSLVTSSATISALIPLTHDIFEVQVALERPLAYIAGQYAQLSVPAEPQLAETPRNYSFASAPGVGNANSASFYIRHVPGGLFTDWLFAADRTGARLTVTGPYGDFRYRKTERPLLCVAGGSGLAPIKALLEQLRSEGISCQVIFLFGARQQRDLYCL
;
A
#
# COMPACT_ATOMS: atom_id res chain seq x y z
N MET A 1 -7.65 -55.47 6.03
CA MET A 1 -7.47 -54.71 7.28
C MET A 1 -6.16 -53.94 7.18
N PHE A 2 -6.15 -52.77 6.51
CA PHE A 2 -5.01 -51.85 6.49
C PHE A 2 -5.53 -50.45 6.70
N LYS A 3 -5.50 -49.99 7.97
CA LYS A 3 -5.64 -48.60 8.34
C LYS A 3 -4.29 -47.96 8.12
N ALA A 4 -4.12 -47.24 6.99
CA ALA A 4 -3.00 -46.35 6.80
C ALA A 4 -3.20 -45.11 7.66
N LEU A 5 -2.36 -44.96 8.67
CA LEU A 5 -2.24 -43.74 9.46
C LEU A 5 -1.68 -42.62 8.56
N PHE A 6 -2.53 -41.75 8.05
CA PHE A 6 -2.11 -40.42 7.64
C PHE A 6 -1.91 -39.55 8.91
N LYS A 7 -0.72 -39.63 9.50
CA LYS A 7 -0.24 -38.56 10.37
C LYS A 7 0.01 -37.35 9.45
N GLY A 8 -0.94 -36.45 9.39
CA GLY A 8 -0.71 -35.12 8.89
C GLY A 8 0.35 -34.46 9.75
N SER A 9 1.59 -34.42 9.29
CA SER A 9 2.63 -33.58 9.84
C SER A 9 2.19 -32.14 9.58
N SER A 10 1.63 -31.47 10.57
CA SER A 10 1.49 -30.02 10.55
C SER A 10 2.92 -29.46 10.52
N LYS A 11 3.40 -29.11 9.32
CA LYS A 11 4.64 -28.38 9.19
C LYS A 11 4.51 -27.14 10.07
N ALA A 12 5.37 -27.01 11.08
CA ALA A 12 5.39 -25.84 11.93
C ALA A 12 5.46 -24.58 11.03
N ALA A 13 4.70 -23.56 11.37
CA ALA A 13 4.71 -22.31 10.61
C ALA A 13 6.10 -21.69 10.69
N ASN A 14 6.69 -21.36 9.54
CA ASN A 14 7.98 -20.68 9.51
C ASN A 14 7.86 -19.31 10.18
N GLN A 15 8.92 -18.88 10.86
CA GLN A 15 8.98 -17.55 11.49
C GLN A 15 9.65 -16.56 10.55
N LEU A 16 9.08 -15.36 10.43
CA LEU A 16 9.69 -14.22 9.76
C LEU A 16 10.18 -13.22 10.80
N SER A 17 11.45 -12.86 10.71
CA SER A 17 12.06 -11.79 11.49
C SER A 17 12.65 -10.73 10.57
N ILE A 18 12.66 -9.47 11.00
CA ILE A 18 13.28 -8.37 10.25
C ILE A 18 14.46 -7.85 11.04
N GLU A 19 15.64 -7.91 10.42
CA GLU A 19 16.90 -7.52 11.04
C GLU A 19 16.88 -6.05 11.46
N GLY A 20 17.42 -5.76 12.64
CA GLY A 20 17.44 -4.41 13.20
C GLY A 20 16.13 -3.98 13.87
N THR A 21 15.14 -4.87 13.93
CA THR A 21 13.84 -4.60 14.58
C THR A 21 13.49 -5.71 15.58
N ASN A 22 12.46 -5.49 16.40
CA ASN A 22 11.89 -6.52 17.27
C ASN A 22 10.75 -7.30 16.57
N PHE A 23 10.56 -7.07 15.27
CA PHE A 23 9.47 -7.69 14.53
C PHE A 23 9.68 -9.19 14.35
N ARG A 24 8.66 -9.96 14.72
CA ARG A 24 8.55 -11.40 14.44
C ARG A 24 7.10 -11.77 14.17
N THR A 25 6.88 -12.61 13.18
CA THR A 25 5.55 -13.15 12.87
C THR A 25 5.64 -14.56 12.30
N SER A 26 4.58 -15.33 12.46
CA SER A 26 4.46 -16.65 11.84
C SER A 26 3.91 -16.52 10.43
N MET A 27 4.50 -17.25 9.50
CA MET A 27 4.06 -17.29 8.09
C MET A 27 3.16 -18.49 7.85
N LYS A 28 2.01 -18.26 7.19
CA LYS A 28 1.15 -19.34 6.71
C LYS A 28 1.83 -20.08 5.54
N PRO A 29 1.51 -21.34 5.31
CA PRO A 29 2.00 -22.07 4.12
C PRO A 29 1.69 -21.30 2.83
N ASN A 30 2.67 -21.19 1.94
CA ASN A 30 2.58 -20.46 0.66
C ASN A 30 2.24 -18.96 0.76
N GLN A 31 2.31 -18.37 1.94
CA GLN A 31 2.17 -16.93 2.11
C GLN A 31 3.47 -16.23 1.69
N SER A 32 3.36 -15.12 0.94
CA SER A 32 4.53 -14.32 0.61
C SER A 32 5.06 -13.58 1.83
N VAL A 33 6.35 -13.29 1.83
CA VAL A 33 7.01 -12.49 2.88
C VAL A 33 6.31 -11.14 3.04
N LEU A 34 5.96 -10.48 1.95
CA LEU A 34 5.22 -9.21 1.99
C LEU A 34 3.87 -9.37 2.67
N THR A 35 3.09 -10.37 2.28
CA THR A 35 1.76 -10.59 2.86
C THR A 35 1.85 -10.92 4.35
N ALA A 36 2.83 -11.72 4.77
CA ALA A 36 3.03 -12.04 6.18
C ALA A 36 3.36 -10.79 7.02
N ALA A 37 4.24 -9.92 6.49
CA ALA A 37 4.59 -8.67 7.17
C ALA A 37 3.38 -7.71 7.26
N VAL A 38 2.63 -7.54 6.16
CA VAL A 38 1.45 -6.66 6.12
C VAL A 38 0.33 -7.17 7.03
N ASP A 39 0.05 -8.49 7.03
CA ASP A 39 -0.95 -9.10 7.92
C ASP A 39 -0.58 -8.90 9.40
N ALA A 40 0.71 -8.92 9.71
CA ALA A 40 1.24 -8.64 11.04
C ALA A 40 1.43 -7.13 11.32
N ARG A 41 0.89 -6.28 10.46
CA ARG A 41 0.95 -4.80 10.55
C ARG A 41 2.35 -4.21 10.55
N PHE A 42 3.29 -4.87 9.89
CA PHE A 42 4.64 -4.36 9.70
C PHE A 42 4.77 -3.65 8.34
N LYS A 43 5.40 -2.48 8.35
CA LYS A 43 5.57 -1.65 7.17
C LYS A 43 6.76 -2.11 6.35
N VAL A 44 6.53 -2.92 5.32
CA VAL A 44 7.52 -3.19 4.27
C VAL A 44 7.22 -2.27 3.09
N PRO A 45 8.22 -1.53 2.55
CA PRO A 45 8.01 -0.75 1.35
C PRO A 45 7.42 -1.62 0.23
N ASN A 46 6.26 -1.26 -0.29
CA ASN A 46 5.62 -1.98 -1.37
C ASN A 46 4.68 -1.06 -2.16
N TYR A 47 4.36 -1.45 -3.40
CA TYR A 47 3.42 -0.71 -4.23
C TYR A 47 2.48 -1.64 -4.97
N CYS A 48 2.96 -2.48 -5.90
CA CYS A 48 2.10 -3.31 -6.76
C CYS A 48 1.66 -4.64 -6.10
N GLY A 49 2.45 -5.20 -5.19
CA GLY A 49 2.22 -6.50 -4.57
C GLY A 49 2.39 -7.72 -5.49
N VAL A 50 2.65 -7.52 -6.77
CA VAL A 50 2.65 -8.56 -7.82
C VAL A 50 3.99 -8.73 -8.55
N GLY A 51 5.06 -8.06 -8.08
CA GLY A 51 6.41 -8.22 -8.62
C GLY A 51 6.75 -7.33 -9.81
N GLU A 52 5.93 -6.31 -10.12
CA GLU A 52 6.10 -5.46 -11.31
C GLU A 52 6.79 -4.12 -11.03
N CYS A 53 6.97 -3.71 -9.77
CA CYS A 53 7.50 -2.38 -9.45
C CYS A 53 8.86 -2.38 -8.75
N GLY A 54 9.35 -3.53 -8.27
CA GLY A 54 10.62 -3.63 -7.56
C GLY A 54 10.65 -3.04 -6.15
N THR A 55 9.59 -2.34 -5.70
CA THR A 55 9.60 -1.54 -4.45
C THR A 55 9.79 -2.39 -3.19
N CYS A 56 9.26 -3.61 -3.16
CA CYS A 56 9.35 -4.50 -2.00
C CYS A 56 10.68 -5.30 -1.94
N ARG A 57 11.76 -4.69 -2.45
CA ARG A 57 13.10 -5.28 -2.43
C ARG A 57 13.57 -5.44 -0.98
N CYS A 58 14.03 -6.63 -0.65
CA CYS A 58 14.66 -6.94 0.63
C CYS A 58 15.82 -7.91 0.42
N ARG A 59 16.61 -8.15 1.45
CA ARG A 59 17.71 -9.09 1.41
C ARG A 59 17.47 -10.21 2.42
N VAL A 60 17.56 -11.44 1.99
CA VAL A 60 17.58 -12.61 2.86
C VAL A 60 18.92 -12.65 3.57
N MET A 61 18.89 -12.59 4.90
CA MET A 61 20.07 -12.65 5.76
C MET A 61 20.30 -14.05 6.29
N ASP A 62 19.21 -14.77 6.56
CA ASP A 62 19.24 -16.17 7.00
C ASP A 62 17.95 -16.87 6.57
N GLY A 63 18.05 -18.18 6.33
CA GLY A 63 16.94 -19.01 5.91
C GLY A 63 16.92 -19.35 4.43
N ARG A 64 15.95 -20.20 4.03
CA ARG A 64 15.74 -20.62 2.65
C ARG A 64 14.43 -20.08 2.12
N VAL A 65 14.45 -19.68 0.85
CA VAL A 65 13.30 -19.10 0.17
C VAL A 65 13.09 -19.73 -1.20
N ARG A 66 11.86 -19.64 -1.67
CA ARG A 66 11.46 -19.97 -3.03
C ARG A 66 10.82 -18.74 -3.67
N LEU A 67 11.25 -18.41 -4.87
CA LEU A 67 10.63 -17.36 -5.68
C LEU A 67 9.41 -17.93 -6.41
N THR A 68 8.33 -17.14 -6.49
CA THR A 68 7.10 -17.53 -7.18
C THR A 68 7.10 -17.19 -8.66
N ARG A 69 8.01 -16.31 -9.09
CA ARG A 69 8.21 -15.91 -10.48
C ARG A 69 9.64 -15.40 -10.70
N ASP A 70 10.01 -15.19 -11.95
CA ASP A 70 11.23 -14.49 -12.33
C ASP A 70 11.18 -13.03 -11.87
N ILE A 71 12.26 -12.56 -11.24
CA ILE A 71 12.42 -11.20 -10.70
C ILE A 71 13.61 -10.46 -11.34
N THR A 72 14.23 -11.04 -12.37
CA THR A 72 15.45 -10.49 -13.00
C THR A 72 15.24 -9.14 -13.68
N ASN A 73 13.98 -8.76 -13.95
CA ASN A 73 13.64 -7.42 -14.43
C ASN A 73 13.90 -6.31 -13.39
N HIS A 74 14.06 -6.66 -12.11
CA HIS A 74 14.21 -5.70 -11.00
C HIS A 74 15.43 -5.96 -10.13
N ILE A 75 15.96 -7.18 -10.15
CA ILE A 75 17.08 -7.62 -9.33
C ILE A 75 18.02 -8.42 -10.23
N SER A 76 19.26 -7.99 -10.38
CA SER A 76 20.23 -8.68 -11.21
C SER A 76 20.57 -10.07 -10.65
N LEU A 77 21.12 -10.96 -11.49
CA LEU A 77 21.54 -12.29 -11.04
C LEU A 77 22.57 -12.22 -9.90
N GLU A 78 23.52 -11.27 -10.00
CA GLU A 78 24.51 -11.04 -8.96
C GLU A 78 23.86 -10.61 -7.63
N GLU A 79 22.85 -9.77 -7.68
CA GLU A 79 22.09 -9.36 -6.49
C GLU A 79 21.27 -10.50 -5.90
N ILE A 80 20.70 -11.37 -6.74
CA ILE A 80 20.01 -12.59 -6.28
C ILE A 80 20.99 -13.51 -5.54
N GLU A 81 22.20 -13.71 -6.06
CA GLU A 81 23.27 -14.45 -5.40
C GLU A 81 23.67 -13.84 -4.05
N GLN A 82 23.58 -12.52 -3.92
CA GLN A 82 23.80 -11.79 -2.67
C GLN A 82 22.60 -11.85 -1.71
N GLY A 83 21.52 -12.55 -2.10
CA GLY A 83 20.31 -12.74 -1.29
C GLY A 83 19.23 -11.67 -1.48
N TYR A 84 19.33 -10.79 -2.47
CA TYR A 84 18.26 -9.84 -2.74
C TYR A 84 17.06 -10.50 -3.43
N VAL A 85 15.88 -10.16 -2.97
CA VAL A 85 14.60 -10.70 -3.46
C VAL A 85 13.51 -9.64 -3.43
N LEU A 86 12.37 -9.93 -4.06
CA LEU A 86 11.14 -9.14 -3.91
C LEU A 86 10.23 -9.83 -2.89
N ALA A 87 9.94 -9.18 -1.76
CA ALA A 87 9.15 -9.74 -0.67
C ALA A 87 7.77 -10.26 -1.13
N CYS A 88 7.14 -9.63 -2.13
CA CYS A 88 5.86 -10.06 -2.69
C CYS A 88 5.96 -11.36 -3.53
N GLN A 89 7.16 -11.73 -3.99
CA GLN A 89 7.42 -12.90 -4.83
C GLN A 89 8.24 -13.98 -4.10
N THR A 90 8.40 -13.83 -2.79
CA THR A 90 9.24 -14.70 -1.95
C THR A 90 8.40 -15.45 -0.95
N ILE A 91 8.55 -16.78 -0.91
CA ILE A 91 7.93 -17.67 0.06
C ILE A 91 9.03 -18.30 0.90
N ALA A 92 8.86 -18.31 2.23
CA ALA A 92 9.81 -18.93 3.15
C ALA A 92 9.68 -20.47 3.13
N GLU A 93 10.81 -21.17 3.04
CA GLU A 93 10.93 -22.62 3.15
C GLU A 93 11.52 -23.07 4.50
N SER A 94 12.02 -22.11 5.29
CA SER A 94 12.46 -22.28 6.67
C SER A 94 12.14 -21.01 7.44
N ASP A 95 12.48 -20.93 8.71
CA ASP A 95 12.57 -19.67 9.42
C ASP A 95 13.43 -18.70 8.62
N LEU A 96 13.04 -17.43 8.61
CA LEU A 96 13.59 -16.41 7.72
C LEU A 96 13.94 -15.14 8.45
N VAL A 97 15.13 -14.63 8.20
CA VAL A 97 15.56 -13.29 8.60
C VAL A 97 15.78 -12.48 7.33
N ILE A 98 15.09 -11.35 7.22
CA ILE A 98 15.29 -10.41 6.11
C ILE A 98 15.78 -9.07 6.61
N ARG A 99 16.53 -8.36 5.75
CA ARG A 99 16.84 -6.93 5.90
C ARG A 99 16.07 -6.16 4.85
N VAL A 100 15.34 -5.13 5.29
CA VAL A 100 14.61 -4.21 4.41
C VAL A 100 15.40 -2.91 4.33
N PRO A 101 15.89 -2.51 3.13
CA PRO A 101 16.65 -1.29 2.97
C PRO A 101 15.83 -0.05 3.36
N GLY A 102 16.45 0.89 4.08
CA GLY A 102 15.84 2.16 4.46
C GLY A 102 14.81 2.08 5.58
N LEU A 103 14.65 0.93 6.23
CA LEU A 103 13.87 0.80 7.46
C LEU A 103 14.69 1.29 8.65
N SER A 104 14.12 2.19 9.45
CA SER A 104 14.64 2.52 10.79
C SER A 104 13.79 1.85 11.87
N PRO A 105 14.33 1.54 13.06
CA PRO A 105 13.57 0.97 14.16
C PRO A 105 12.37 1.84 14.61
N GLU A 106 12.37 3.13 14.26
CA GLU A 106 11.33 4.09 14.59
C GLU A 106 10.17 4.10 13.57
N ASP A 107 10.37 3.48 12.39
CA ASP A 107 9.37 3.40 11.31
C ASP A 107 8.35 2.25 11.49
N ASP A 108 8.39 1.53 12.60
CA ASP A 108 7.74 0.23 12.80
C ASP A 108 6.23 0.26 13.00
N SER A 109 5.58 1.41 13.12
CA SER A 109 4.17 1.43 13.47
C SER A 109 3.26 1.90 12.35
N LEU A 110 2.56 0.97 11.70
CA LEU A 110 1.32 1.27 11.03
C LEU A 110 0.32 1.81 12.04
N VAL A 111 -0.18 3.00 11.80
CA VAL A 111 -1.23 3.59 12.63
C VAL A 111 -2.58 3.15 12.08
N THR A 112 -3.43 2.64 12.95
CA THR A 112 -4.84 2.42 12.66
C THR A 112 -5.65 3.52 13.34
N SER A 113 -6.40 4.27 12.55
CA SER A 113 -7.31 5.32 13.02
C SER A 113 -8.73 4.98 12.61
N SER A 114 -9.68 5.18 13.53
CA SER A 114 -11.06 5.33 13.13
C SER A 114 -11.22 6.62 12.36
N ALA A 115 -12.09 6.61 11.36
CA ALA A 115 -12.37 7.78 10.53
C ALA A 115 -13.86 7.87 10.24
N THR A 116 -14.32 9.07 9.93
CA THR A 116 -15.68 9.31 9.46
C THR A 116 -15.61 9.96 8.08
N ILE A 117 -16.39 9.48 7.13
CA ILE A 117 -16.54 10.14 5.82
C ILE A 117 -17.16 11.52 6.07
N SER A 118 -16.40 12.57 5.82
CA SER A 118 -16.86 13.95 6.00
C SER A 118 -17.50 14.52 4.75
N ALA A 119 -17.07 14.06 3.57
CA ALA A 119 -17.68 14.46 2.29
C ALA A 119 -17.42 13.40 1.21
N LEU A 120 -18.38 13.30 0.28
CA LEU A 120 -18.28 12.56 -0.97
C LEU A 120 -18.46 13.56 -2.11
N ILE A 121 -17.41 13.85 -2.85
CA ILE A 121 -17.41 14.84 -3.92
C ILE A 121 -17.27 14.10 -5.25
N PRO A 122 -18.28 14.10 -6.14
CA PRO A 122 -18.16 13.51 -7.45
C PRO A 122 -17.16 14.29 -8.30
N LEU A 123 -16.12 13.62 -8.78
CA LEU A 123 -15.11 14.19 -9.68
C LEU A 123 -15.43 13.85 -11.15
N THR A 124 -15.90 12.64 -11.37
CA THR A 124 -16.41 12.16 -12.65
C THR A 124 -17.66 11.32 -12.43
N HIS A 125 -18.20 10.71 -13.49
CA HIS A 125 -19.32 9.77 -13.39
C HIS A 125 -18.99 8.49 -12.61
N ASP A 126 -17.70 8.15 -12.44
CA ASP A 126 -17.23 6.92 -11.80
C ASP A 126 -16.12 7.14 -10.76
N ILE A 127 -15.76 8.38 -10.42
CA ILE A 127 -14.74 8.70 -9.40
C ILE A 127 -15.29 9.69 -8.37
N PHE A 128 -15.16 9.34 -7.11
CA PHE A 128 -15.39 10.25 -5.98
C PHE A 128 -14.08 10.66 -5.32
N GLU A 129 -13.99 11.92 -4.89
CA GLU A 129 -13.11 12.29 -3.79
C GLU A 129 -13.83 11.97 -2.47
N VAL A 130 -13.24 11.05 -1.72
CA VAL A 130 -13.70 10.67 -0.38
C VAL A 130 -12.87 11.41 0.64
N GLN A 131 -13.46 12.39 1.30
CA GLN A 131 -12.80 13.10 2.40
C GLN A 131 -13.15 12.42 3.72
N VAL A 132 -12.16 12.27 4.58
CA VAL A 132 -12.33 11.62 5.89
C VAL A 132 -11.77 12.49 7.01
N ALA A 133 -12.48 12.52 8.12
CA ALA A 133 -12.01 13.04 9.40
C ALA A 133 -11.46 11.86 10.22
N LEU A 134 -10.18 11.92 10.58
CA LEU A 134 -9.46 10.91 11.34
C LEU A 134 -9.57 11.20 12.85
N GLU A 135 -9.77 10.19 13.67
CA GLU A 135 -9.71 10.35 15.14
C GLU A 135 -8.27 10.55 15.62
N ARG A 136 -7.31 9.94 14.93
CA ARG A 136 -5.87 10.12 15.17
C ARG A 136 -5.19 10.52 13.88
N PRO A 137 -4.30 11.51 13.89
CA PRO A 137 -3.58 11.90 12.69
C PRO A 137 -2.71 10.76 12.18
N LEU A 138 -2.58 10.69 10.86
CA LEU A 138 -1.67 9.78 10.18
C LEU A 138 -0.49 10.59 9.64
N ALA A 139 0.70 10.27 10.12
CA ALA A 139 1.93 10.84 9.58
C ALA A 139 2.29 10.13 8.27
N TYR A 140 1.78 10.60 7.14
CA TYR A 140 2.11 10.07 5.82
C TYR A 140 2.91 11.08 5.00
N ILE A 141 3.51 10.60 3.92
CA ILE A 141 4.20 11.40 2.90
C ILE A 141 3.36 11.32 1.62
N ALA A 142 3.27 12.42 0.88
CA ALA A 142 2.54 12.43 -0.38
C ALA A 142 3.05 11.36 -1.35
N GLY A 143 2.12 10.62 -1.94
CA GLY A 143 2.37 9.45 -2.76
C GLY A 143 2.15 8.11 -2.07
N GLN A 144 2.12 8.07 -0.74
CA GLN A 144 1.76 6.88 0.02
C GLN A 144 0.26 6.57 -0.07
N TYR A 145 -0.14 5.42 0.45
CA TYR A 145 -1.54 4.97 0.47
C TYR A 145 -1.93 4.44 1.85
N ALA A 146 -3.22 4.28 2.06
CA ALA A 146 -3.79 3.61 3.24
C ALA A 146 -4.71 2.47 2.82
N GLN A 147 -4.95 1.56 3.76
CA GLN A 147 -6.01 0.57 3.69
C GLN A 147 -7.27 1.12 4.32
N LEU A 148 -8.37 1.05 3.59
CA LEU A 148 -9.69 1.41 4.07
C LEU A 148 -10.54 0.15 4.26
N SER A 149 -11.22 0.06 5.40
CA SER A 149 -12.24 -0.98 5.67
C SER A 149 -13.47 -0.36 6.33
N VAL A 150 -14.59 -1.07 6.28
CA VAL A 150 -15.88 -0.62 6.84
C VAL A 150 -16.23 -1.53 8.01
N PRO A 151 -16.03 -1.11 9.27
CA PRO A 151 -16.24 -1.96 10.44
C PRO A 151 -17.68 -2.48 10.60
N ALA A 152 -18.68 -1.70 10.14
CA ALA A 152 -20.10 -2.04 10.23
C ALA A 152 -20.53 -3.14 9.23
N GLU A 153 -19.70 -3.43 8.22
CA GLU A 153 -19.99 -4.39 7.16
C GLU A 153 -19.00 -5.57 7.26
N PRO A 154 -19.40 -6.76 7.74
CA PRO A 154 -18.46 -7.85 8.05
C PRO A 154 -17.50 -8.20 6.90
N GLN A 155 -18.02 -8.29 5.67
CA GLN A 155 -17.17 -8.60 4.51
C GLN A 155 -16.17 -7.49 4.20
N LEU A 156 -16.54 -6.23 4.40
CA LEU A 156 -15.66 -5.07 4.16
C LEU A 156 -14.70 -4.80 5.33
N ALA A 157 -15.04 -5.26 6.53
CA ALA A 157 -14.15 -5.23 7.67
C ALA A 157 -12.95 -6.17 7.47
N GLU A 158 -13.18 -7.34 6.91
CA GLU A 158 -12.16 -8.38 6.71
C GLU A 158 -11.39 -8.23 5.39
N THR A 159 -11.89 -7.42 4.44
CA THR A 159 -11.28 -7.25 3.12
C THR A 159 -10.93 -5.79 2.82
N PRO A 160 -9.96 -5.20 3.53
CA PRO A 160 -9.57 -3.81 3.30
C PRO A 160 -9.10 -3.56 1.86
N ARG A 161 -9.22 -2.33 1.39
CA ARG A 161 -8.79 -1.91 0.05
C ARG A 161 -7.78 -0.77 0.15
N ASN A 162 -6.81 -0.80 -0.75
CA ASN A 162 -5.73 0.17 -0.81
C ASN A 162 -6.15 1.39 -1.65
N TYR A 163 -5.98 2.58 -1.07
CA TYR A 163 -6.20 3.85 -1.77
C TYR A 163 -5.09 4.83 -1.45
N SER A 164 -4.52 5.43 -2.50
CA SER A 164 -3.51 6.48 -2.35
C SER A 164 -4.13 7.74 -1.76
N PHE A 165 -3.39 8.40 -0.87
CA PHE A 165 -3.78 9.71 -0.40
C PHE A 165 -3.84 10.69 -1.58
N ALA A 166 -4.91 11.47 -1.66
CA ALA A 166 -5.15 12.47 -2.70
C ALA A 166 -4.90 13.90 -2.21
N SER A 167 -4.53 14.08 -0.95
CA SER A 167 -4.11 15.34 -0.35
C SER A 167 -2.69 15.23 0.20
N ALA A 168 -1.96 16.33 0.21
CA ALA A 168 -0.71 16.40 0.96
C ALA A 168 -0.98 16.35 2.47
N PRO A 169 -0.04 15.84 3.29
CA PRO A 169 -0.20 15.83 4.73
C PRO A 169 -0.36 17.28 5.26
N GLY A 170 -1.32 17.48 6.17
CA GLY A 170 -1.58 18.79 6.79
C GLY A 170 -2.37 19.77 5.93
N VAL A 171 -2.73 19.45 4.69
CA VAL A 171 -3.66 20.26 3.90
C VAL A 171 -5.07 20.13 4.49
N GLY A 172 -5.69 21.25 4.83
CA GLY A 172 -6.95 21.31 5.57
C GLY A 172 -6.71 21.28 7.07
N ASN A 173 -6.52 20.13 7.67
CA ASN A 173 -6.09 19.95 9.06
C ASN A 173 -5.33 18.63 9.23
N ALA A 174 -4.61 18.49 10.35
CA ALA A 174 -3.80 17.30 10.63
C ALA A 174 -4.63 16.00 10.75
N ASN A 175 -5.92 16.12 11.02
CA ASN A 175 -6.84 15.01 11.20
C ASN A 175 -7.74 14.78 9.98
N SER A 176 -7.34 15.24 8.80
CA SER A 176 -8.08 15.00 7.56
C SER A 176 -7.21 14.31 6.51
N ALA A 177 -7.85 13.51 5.69
CA ALA A 177 -7.24 12.93 4.50
C ALA A 177 -8.28 12.81 3.39
N SER A 178 -7.84 12.77 2.13
CA SER A 178 -8.71 12.49 1.00
C SER A 178 -8.17 11.36 0.13
N PHE A 179 -9.09 10.68 -0.56
CA PHE A 179 -8.81 9.56 -1.45
C PHE A 179 -9.64 9.69 -2.73
N TYR A 180 -9.05 9.40 -3.88
CA TYR A 180 -9.80 9.29 -5.14
C TYR A 180 -10.17 7.84 -5.37
N ILE A 181 -11.45 7.55 -5.30
CA ILE A 181 -11.98 6.19 -5.38
C ILE A 181 -12.82 6.04 -6.62
N ARG A 182 -12.40 5.13 -7.50
CA ARG A 182 -13.14 4.79 -8.70
C ARG A 182 -14.10 3.65 -8.44
N HIS A 183 -15.33 3.77 -8.95
CA HIS A 183 -16.29 2.68 -8.98
C HIS A 183 -15.78 1.52 -9.88
N VAL A 184 -15.71 0.35 -9.30
CA VAL A 184 -15.44 -0.91 -9.99
C VAL A 184 -16.69 -1.76 -9.85
N PRO A 185 -17.47 -1.95 -10.92
CA PRO A 185 -18.69 -2.76 -10.87
C PRO A 185 -18.41 -4.18 -10.35
N GLY A 186 -19.17 -4.64 -9.37
CA GLY A 186 -18.93 -5.90 -8.65
C GLY A 186 -17.86 -5.84 -7.56
N GLY A 187 -17.25 -4.68 -7.35
CA GLY A 187 -16.27 -4.47 -6.30
C GLY A 187 -16.94 -4.19 -4.96
N LEU A 188 -16.81 -5.08 -3.96
CA LEU A 188 -17.50 -4.99 -2.66
C LEU A 188 -17.44 -3.58 -2.04
N PHE A 189 -16.25 -3.02 -1.90
CA PHE A 189 -16.08 -1.70 -1.28
C PHE A 189 -16.65 -0.58 -2.15
N THR A 190 -16.39 -0.61 -3.44
CA THR A 190 -16.82 0.45 -4.34
C THR A 190 -18.33 0.40 -4.62
N ASP A 191 -18.92 -0.79 -4.73
CA ASP A 191 -20.39 -0.91 -4.84
C ASP A 191 -21.08 -0.39 -3.57
N TRP A 192 -20.55 -0.74 -2.38
CA TRP A 192 -21.04 -0.18 -1.12
C TRP A 192 -20.92 1.34 -1.09
N LEU A 193 -19.76 1.89 -1.49
CA LEU A 193 -19.51 3.33 -1.46
C LEU A 193 -20.44 4.12 -2.41
N PHE A 194 -20.68 3.59 -3.60
CA PHE A 194 -21.44 4.27 -4.65
C PHE A 194 -22.96 4.00 -4.62
N ALA A 195 -23.42 3.04 -3.82
CA ALA A 195 -24.84 2.67 -3.75
C ALA A 195 -25.72 3.74 -3.03
N ALA A 196 -25.14 4.58 -2.18
CA ALA A 196 -25.84 5.60 -1.40
C ALA A 196 -24.89 6.69 -0.94
N ASP A 197 -25.43 7.81 -0.42
CA ASP A 197 -24.62 8.78 0.32
C ASP A 197 -24.08 8.11 1.59
N ARG A 198 -22.76 8.07 1.72
CA ARG A 198 -22.03 7.51 2.86
C ARG A 198 -21.44 8.59 3.77
N THR A 199 -21.83 9.82 3.63
CA THR A 199 -21.43 10.90 4.56
C THR A 199 -21.85 10.54 5.97
N GLY A 200 -20.92 10.62 6.93
CA GLY A 200 -21.11 10.17 8.30
C GLY A 200 -20.79 8.69 8.56
N ALA A 201 -20.57 7.88 7.52
CA ALA A 201 -20.21 6.48 7.71
C ALA A 201 -18.80 6.32 8.32
N ARG A 202 -18.67 5.32 9.19
CA ARG A 202 -17.40 4.99 9.86
C ARG A 202 -16.52 4.11 8.99
N LEU A 203 -15.25 4.47 8.93
CA LEU A 203 -14.19 3.68 8.30
C LEU A 203 -13.10 3.37 9.30
N THR A 204 -12.32 2.33 9.02
CA THR A 204 -11.00 2.14 9.61
C THR A 204 -9.96 2.45 8.54
N VAL A 205 -9.02 3.32 8.87
CA VAL A 205 -7.91 3.73 8.01
C VAL A 205 -6.62 3.24 8.64
N THR A 206 -5.90 2.35 7.94
CA THR A 206 -4.62 1.81 8.41
C THR A 206 -3.52 2.21 7.43
N GLY A 207 -2.46 2.79 7.92
CA GLY A 207 -1.34 3.27 7.11
C GLY A 207 -0.33 4.09 7.90
N PRO A 208 0.57 4.77 7.19
CA PRO A 208 0.73 4.80 5.73
C PRO A 208 1.52 3.59 5.21
N TYR A 209 1.24 3.21 3.96
CA TYR A 209 1.98 2.20 3.21
C TYR A 209 2.63 2.83 1.97
N GLY A 210 3.63 2.13 1.43
CA GLY A 210 4.28 2.48 0.17
C GLY A 210 5.46 3.44 0.33
N ASP A 211 6.28 3.52 -0.73
CA ASP A 211 7.50 4.37 -0.80
C ASP A 211 7.50 5.26 -2.06
N PHE A 212 6.36 5.43 -2.71
CA PHE A 212 6.23 6.44 -3.77
C PHE A 212 6.26 7.81 -3.13
N ARG A 213 7.25 8.64 -3.50
CA ARG A 213 7.48 9.98 -2.93
C ARG A 213 8.36 10.82 -3.84
N TYR A 214 8.34 12.12 -3.65
CA TYR A 214 9.33 12.99 -4.26
C TYR A 214 10.73 12.66 -3.75
N ARG A 215 11.68 12.55 -4.67
CA ARG A 215 13.11 12.48 -4.38
C ARG A 215 13.77 13.72 -4.96
N LYS A 216 14.42 14.50 -4.11
CA LYS A 216 15.07 15.75 -4.52
C LYS A 216 15.97 15.52 -5.73
N THR A 217 15.78 16.31 -6.76
CA THR A 217 16.49 16.24 -8.04
C THR A 217 16.58 17.61 -8.68
N GLU A 218 17.64 17.83 -9.47
CA GLU A 218 17.80 19.00 -10.33
C GLU A 218 17.08 18.84 -11.70
N ARG A 219 16.50 17.66 -11.95
CA ARG A 219 15.82 17.36 -13.22
C ARG A 219 14.36 17.74 -13.14
N PRO A 220 13.72 18.07 -14.28
CA PRO A 220 12.27 18.22 -14.35
C PRO A 220 11.57 16.95 -13.92
N LEU A 221 10.39 17.12 -13.31
CA LEU A 221 9.50 16.00 -12.94
C LEU A 221 8.58 15.69 -14.13
N LEU A 222 8.58 14.43 -14.58
CA LEU A 222 7.55 13.92 -15.45
C LEU A 222 6.51 13.16 -14.61
N CYS A 223 5.31 13.72 -14.50
CA CYS A 223 4.19 13.10 -13.82
C CYS A 223 3.20 12.54 -14.85
N VAL A 224 2.88 11.26 -14.73
CA VAL A 224 1.92 10.60 -15.62
C VAL A 224 0.83 9.97 -14.76
N ALA A 225 -0.43 10.29 -15.01
CA ALA A 225 -1.58 9.76 -14.29
C ALA A 225 -2.71 9.35 -15.24
N GLY A 226 -3.59 8.47 -14.75
CA GLY A 226 -4.83 8.09 -15.43
C GLY A 226 -5.90 7.71 -14.43
N GLY A 227 -7.14 8.18 -14.63
CA GLY A 227 -8.25 7.93 -13.73
C GLY A 227 -7.92 8.30 -12.28
N SER A 228 -8.29 7.47 -11.31
CA SER A 228 -7.99 7.70 -9.88
C SER A 228 -6.50 7.68 -9.52
N GLY A 229 -5.61 7.25 -10.44
CA GLY A 229 -4.16 7.36 -10.28
C GLY A 229 -3.64 8.81 -10.20
N LEU A 230 -4.50 9.81 -10.45
CA LEU A 230 -4.20 11.21 -10.18
C LEU A 230 -4.00 11.49 -8.68
N ALA A 231 -4.62 10.73 -7.78
CA ALA A 231 -4.56 10.95 -6.33
C ALA A 231 -3.13 11.17 -5.79
N PRO A 232 -2.19 10.21 -5.94
CA PRO A 232 -0.84 10.36 -5.40
C PRO A 232 -0.05 11.48 -6.09
N ILE A 233 -0.33 11.78 -7.36
CA ILE A 233 0.34 12.86 -8.10
C ILE A 233 -0.12 14.22 -7.57
N LYS A 234 -1.44 14.39 -7.39
CA LYS A 234 -1.99 15.63 -6.79
C LYS A 234 -1.41 15.87 -5.40
N ALA A 235 -1.44 14.86 -4.53
CA ALA A 235 -0.87 14.96 -3.19
C ALA A 235 0.61 15.39 -3.23
N LEU A 236 1.41 14.81 -4.14
CA LEU A 236 2.81 15.13 -4.31
C LEU A 236 3.01 16.58 -4.78
N LEU A 237 2.25 17.04 -5.76
CA LEU A 237 2.34 18.43 -6.24
C LEU A 237 1.91 19.44 -5.18
N GLU A 238 0.89 19.12 -4.37
CA GLU A 238 0.49 19.94 -3.22
C GLU A 238 1.59 20.02 -2.16
N GLN A 239 2.25 18.90 -1.86
CA GLN A 239 3.38 18.88 -0.93
C GLN A 239 4.54 19.74 -1.43
N LEU A 240 4.95 19.58 -2.69
CA LEU A 240 6.00 20.41 -3.28
C LEU A 240 5.69 21.90 -3.18
N ARG A 241 4.44 22.27 -3.46
CA ARG A 241 3.98 23.66 -3.33
C ARG A 241 4.04 24.15 -1.89
N SER A 242 3.58 23.34 -0.93
CA SER A 242 3.56 23.73 0.50
C SER A 242 4.96 23.85 1.10
N GLU A 243 5.90 23.07 0.61
CA GLU A 243 7.31 23.12 1.01
C GLU A 243 8.13 24.17 0.24
N GLY A 244 7.50 24.91 -0.68
CA GLY A 244 8.19 25.93 -1.48
C GLY A 244 9.21 25.36 -2.46
N ILE A 245 9.10 24.09 -2.82
CA ILE A 245 10.01 23.44 -3.76
C ILE A 245 9.63 23.87 -5.17
N SER A 246 10.51 24.65 -5.81
CA SER A 246 10.36 25.05 -7.21
C SER A 246 11.06 24.03 -8.11
N CYS A 247 10.30 23.38 -8.96
CA CYS A 247 10.83 22.49 -10.01
C CYS A 247 9.94 22.56 -11.26
N GLN A 248 10.51 22.32 -12.42
CA GLN A 248 9.72 22.19 -13.65
C GLN A 248 8.94 20.87 -13.58
N VAL A 249 7.64 20.92 -13.82
CA VAL A 249 6.77 19.75 -13.87
C VAL A 249 6.15 19.62 -15.24
N ILE A 250 6.30 18.45 -15.85
CA ILE A 250 5.56 18.04 -17.04
C ILE A 250 4.50 17.05 -16.56
N PHE A 251 3.23 17.39 -16.75
CA PHE A 251 2.13 16.55 -16.31
C PHE A 251 1.31 16.03 -17.49
N LEU A 252 1.22 14.71 -17.60
CA LEU A 252 0.42 14.01 -18.60
C LEU A 252 -0.73 13.29 -17.90
N PHE A 253 -1.96 13.66 -18.26
CA PHE A 253 -3.16 13.03 -17.72
C PHE A 253 -3.90 12.27 -18.81
N GLY A 254 -3.88 10.92 -18.73
CA GLY A 254 -4.58 10.03 -19.65
C GLY A 254 -6.03 9.82 -19.25
N ALA A 255 -6.96 10.07 -20.18
CA ALA A 255 -8.39 9.82 -20.01
C ALA A 255 -8.94 9.07 -21.24
N ARG A 256 -9.96 8.23 -21.04
CA ARG A 256 -10.61 7.52 -22.15
C ARG A 256 -11.57 8.43 -22.95
N GLN A 257 -12.20 9.37 -22.26
CA GLN A 257 -13.14 10.34 -22.81
C GLN A 257 -13.00 11.68 -22.08
N GLN A 258 -13.49 12.75 -22.69
CA GLN A 258 -13.46 14.09 -22.10
C GLN A 258 -14.16 14.14 -20.72
N ARG A 259 -15.25 13.40 -20.54
CA ARG A 259 -15.98 13.33 -19.25
C ARG A 259 -15.19 12.66 -18.12
N ASP A 260 -14.07 12.00 -18.43
CA ASP A 260 -13.19 11.35 -17.44
C ASP A 260 -12.08 12.31 -16.96
N LEU A 261 -12.00 13.53 -17.51
CA LEU A 261 -11.06 14.55 -17.10
C LEU A 261 -11.63 15.31 -15.89
N TYR A 262 -10.77 15.56 -14.91
CA TYR A 262 -11.11 16.32 -13.70
C TYR A 262 -9.85 16.94 -13.10
N CYS A 263 -10.00 17.90 -12.20
CA CYS A 263 -8.90 18.67 -11.60
C CYS A 263 -7.98 19.35 -12.64
N LEU A 264 -8.57 19.89 -13.72
CA LEU A 264 -7.85 20.60 -14.78
C LEU A 264 -7.63 22.06 -14.41
#